data_4776025ebbcdb97ddef89a5ead032df5
#
_entry.id   4776025ebbcdb97ddef89a5ead032df5
#
_cell.length_a   1.000
_cell.length_b   1.000
_cell.length_c   1.000
_cell.angle_alpha   90.00
_cell.angle_beta   90.00
_cell.angle_gamma   90.00
#
_symmetry.space_group_name_H-M   'P 1'
#
loop_
_entity.id
_entity.type
_entity.pdbx_description
1 polymer ?
#
loop_
_entity_poly.entity_id
_entity_poly.type
_entity_poly.pdbx_seq_one_letter_code
_entity_poly.pdbx_strand_id
1 'polypeptide(L)'
;MKDLDESVAFYKLLGLQEVRRRDSDTGRYTLVFLAPEGQEEAQIELTYNWDGDEGLPNDSRHFGHLAYQVENIYDKCQKLMDNGVLINRPPRCGRMAFVRSPDNVSIELLQAGEALAPAEPWSSMENTGHW
;
A
#
# COMPACT_ATOMS: atom_id res chain seq x y z
N MET A 1 -1.10 5.42 -12.93
CA MET A 1 -2.17 5.25 -11.91
C MET A 1 -3.41 5.99 -12.33
N LYS A 2 -4.56 5.50 -11.88
CA LYS A 2 -5.86 6.03 -12.29
C LYS A 2 -6.24 7.32 -11.54
N ASP A 3 -5.98 7.37 -10.24
CA ASP A 3 -6.23 8.53 -9.38
C ASP A 3 -5.01 8.80 -8.50
N LEU A 4 -4.39 9.97 -8.69
CA LEU A 4 -3.16 10.33 -7.99
C LEU A 4 -3.39 10.62 -6.51
N ASP A 5 -4.45 11.35 -6.19
CA ASP A 5 -4.71 11.77 -4.81
C ASP A 5 -5.14 10.58 -3.94
N GLU A 6 -5.95 9.67 -4.49
CA GLU A 6 -6.32 8.41 -3.84
C GLU A 6 -5.08 7.54 -3.56
N SER A 7 -4.19 7.41 -4.57
CA SER A 7 -2.97 6.62 -4.43
C SER A 7 -2.01 7.24 -3.40
N VAL A 8 -1.81 8.55 -3.43
CA VAL A 8 -0.97 9.25 -2.44
C VAL A 8 -1.55 9.08 -1.02
N ALA A 9 -2.87 9.24 -0.86
CA ALA A 9 -3.53 9.05 0.44
C ALA A 9 -3.34 7.62 0.96
N PHE A 10 -3.48 6.61 0.09
CA PHE A 10 -3.24 5.21 0.46
C PHE A 10 -1.82 4.98 0.97
N TYR A 11 -0.78 5.42 0.23
CA TYR A 11 0.60 5.22 0.66
C TYR A 11 0.95 6.00 1.94
N LYS A 12 0.32 7.15 2.18
CA LYS A 12 0.43 7.87 3.46
C LYS A 12 -0.14 7.08 4.64
N LEU A 13 -1.21 6.29 4.45
CA LEU A 13 -1.74 5.39 5.48
C LEU A 13 -0.74 4.28 5.85
N LEU A 14 0.09 3.83 4.90
CA LEU A 14 1.18 2.89 5.15
C LEU A 14 2.34 3.51 5.93
N GLY A 15 2.41 4.85 6.01
CA GLY A 15 3.47 5.59 6.70
C GLY A 15 4.50 6.22 5.77
N LEU A 16 4.26 6.21 4.45
CA LEU A 16 5.11 6.94 3.53
C LEU A 16 4.78 8.43 3.55
N GLN A 17 5.78 9.25 3.29
CA GLN A 17 5.64 10.70 3.16
C GLN A 17 6.01 11.12 1.74
N GLU A 18 5.33 12.15 1.22
CA GLU A 18 5.69 12.74 -0.06
C GLU A 18 7.04 13.47 0.08
N VAL A 19 8.05 13.00 -0.65
CA VAL A 19 9.40 13.58 -0.66
C VAL A 19 9.50 14.71 -1.68
N ARG A 20 8.90 14.50 -2.86
CA ARG A 20 8.88 15.48 -3.94
C ARG A 20 7.79 15.18 -4.96
N ARG A 21 7.43 16.23 -5.70
CA ARG A 21 6.48 16.16 -6.81
C ARG A 21 7.04 16.90 -8.03
N ARG A 22 6.72 16.43 -9.22
CA ARG A 22 7.13 17.06 -10.47
C ARG A 22 6.07 16.90 -11.56
N ASP A 23 5.69 18.00 -12.18
CA ASP A 23 4.86 18.01 -13.37
C ASP A 23 5.71 18.09 -14.63
N SER A 24 5.25 17.47 -15.70
CA SER A 24 5.83 17.55 -17.04
C SER A 24 4.76 17.92 -18.05
N ASP A 25 4.73 19.21 -18.45
CA ASP A 25 3.78 19.69 -19.46
C ASP A 25 4.02 19.03 -20.83
N THR A 26 5.28 18.86 -21.21
CA THR A 26 5.64 18.20 -22.46
C THR A 26 5.28 16.72 -22.47
N GLY A 27 5.53 16.02 -21.36
CA GLY A 27 5.22 14.60 -21.22
C GLY A 27 3.78 14.32 -20.79
N ARG A 28 3.04 15.35 -20.35
CA ARG A 28 1.67 15.28 -19.86
C ARG A 28 1.48 14.26 -18.74
N TYR A 29 2.34 14.38 -17.71
CA TYR A 29 2.26 13.52 -16.52
C TYR A 29 2.71 14.26 -15.26
N THR A 30 2.29 13.75 -14.12
CA THR A 30 2.78 14.12 -12.78
C THR A 30 3.50 12.93 -12.16
N LEU A 31 4.69 13.18 -11.61
CA LEU A 31 5.43 12.23 -10.78
C LEU A 31 5.31 12.64 -9.31
N VAL A 32 5.00 11.69 -8.44
CA VAL A 32 5.04 11.84 -6.98
C VAL A 32 5.94 10.78 -6.40
N PHE A 33 6.92 11.20 -5.60
CA PHE A 33 7.87 10.32 -4.94
C PHE A 33 7.54 10.25 -3.46
N LEU A 34 7.33 9.05 -2.94
CA LEU A 34 7.04 8.81 -1.53
C LEU A 34 8.06 7.86 -0.95
N ALA A 35 8.41 8.06 0.32
CA ALA A 35 9.32 7.20 1.06
C ALA A 35 8.88 7.07 2.52
N PRO A 36 9.28 5.99 3.23
CA PRO A 36 9.11 5.92 4.67
C PRO A 36 9.90 7.02 5.38
N GLU A 37 9.39 7.54 6.49
CA GLU A 37 10.09 8.53 7.30
C GLU A 37 11.47 8.00 7.75
N GLY A 38 12.50 8.81 7.57
CA GLY A 38 13.89 8.43 7.88
C GLY A 38 14.53 7.47 6.87
N GLN A 39 13.87 7.19 5.74
CA GLN A 39 14.37 6.36 4.65
C GLN A 39 14.10 7.01 3.28
N GLU A 40 14.40 8.29 3.18
CA GLU A 40 14.07 9.12 2.01
C GLU A 40 14.70 8.62 0.70
N GLU A 41 15.69 7.73 0.78
CA GLU A 41 16.31 7.09 -0.39
C GLU A 41 15.48 5.89 -0.94
N ALA A 42 14.63 5.28 -0.09
CA ALA A 42 13.77 4.14 -0.45
C ALA A 42 12.45 4.65 -1.06
N GLN A 43 12.54 5.31 -2.22
CA GLN A 43 11.39 5.96 -2.86
C GLN A 43 10.60 4.99 -3.73
N ILE A 44 9.27 5.13 -3.68
CA ILE A 44 8.40 4.71 -4.77
C ILE A 44 8.04 5.92 -5.61
N GLU A 45 8.03 5.76 -6.93
CA GLU A 45 7.58 6.77 -7.89
C GLU A 45 6.17 6.42 -8.35
N LEU A 46 5.24 7.33 -8.13
CA LEU A 46 3.89 7.24 -8.68
C LEU A 46 3.82 8.10 -9.95
N THR A 47 3.41 7.50 -11.06
CA THR A 47 3.25 8.21 -12.35
C THR A 47 1.76 8.35 -12.66
N TYR A 48 1.30 9.58 -12.78
CA TYR A 48 -0.06 9.92 -13.21
C TYR A 48 -0.03 10.55 -14.61
N ASN A 49 -0.62 9.86 -15.58
CA ASN A 49 -0.75 10.36 -16.97
C ASN A 49 -2.01 11.22 -17.09
N TRP A 50 -1.88 12.47 -17.51
CA TRP A 50 -3.00 13.43 -17.60
C TRP A 50 -4.04 13.04 -18.65
N ASP A 51 -3.62 12.32 -19.69
CA ASP A 51 -4.49 11.86 -20.77
C ASP A 51 -5.27 10.56 -20.41
N GLY A 52 -5.19 10.15 -19.16
CA GLY A 52 -5.86 9.00 -18.61
C GLY A 52 -5.01 7.73 -18.59
N ASP A 53 -5.37 6.85 -17.68
CA ASP A 53 -4.78 5.53 -17.50
C ASP A 53 -5.87 4.61 -16.97
N GLU A 54 -6.26 3.62 -17.77
CA GLU A 54 -7.31 2.67 -17.36
C GLU A 54 -6.83 1.68 -16.28
N GLY A 55 -5.50 1.67 -16.02
CA GLY A 55 -4.89 0.73 -15.10
C GLY A 55 -4.90 -0.71 -15.62
N LEU A 56 -4.50 -1.62 -14.75
CA LEU A 56 -4.54 -3.06 -15.06
C LEU A 56 -5.81 -3.69 -14.46
N PRO A 57 -6.37 -4.74 -15.09
CA PRO A 57 -7.45 -5.52 -14.48
C PRO A 57 -7.09 -6.02 -13.08
N ASN A 58 -8.10 -6.18 -12.22
CA ASN A 58 -7.91 -6.53 -10.81
C ASN A 58 -7.17 -7.86 -10.58
N ASP A 59 -7.20 -8.76 -11.55
CA ASP A 59 -6.56 -10.08 -11.52
C ASP A 59 -5.24 -10.13 -12.29
N SER A 60 -4.80 -9.00 -12.85
CA SER A 60 -3.53 -8.92 -13.57
C SER A 60 -2.35 -9.16 -12.64
N ARG A 61 -1.35 -9.86 -13.15
CA ARG A 61 -0.07 -10.01 -12.48
C ARG A 61 0.79 -8.77 -12.68
N HIS A 62 1.27 -8.22 -11.58
CA HIS A 62 2.33 -7.23 -11.54
C HIS A 62 3.71 -7.91 -11.41
N PHE A 63 4.77 -7.11 -11.21
CA PHE A 63 6.13 -7.61 -10.99
C PHE A 63 6.28 -8.43 -9.69
N GLY A 64 5.36 -8.32 -8.75
CA GLY A 64 5.37 -8.95 -7.43
C GLY A 64 4.61 -8.10 -6.43
N HIS A 65 5.24 -7.80 -5.30
CA HIS A 65 4.65 -6.93 -4.27
C HIS A 65 5.72 -6.02 -3.64
N LEU A 66 5.27 -4.95 -3.01
CA LEU A 66 6.08 -4.14 -2.11
C LEU A 66 5.90 -4.69 -0.69
N ALA A 67 6.96 -4.69 0.12
CA ALA A 67 6.89 -5.12 1.51
C ALA A 67 7.38 -4.02 2.45
N TYR A 68 6.62 -3.76 3.51
CA TYR A 68 6.95 -2.77 4.53
C TYR A 68 6.89 -3.38 5.93
N GLN A 69 7.92 -3.12 6.74
CA GLN A 69 7.86 -3.40 8.16
C GLN A 69 7.00 -2.37 8.89
N VAL A 70 6.20 -2.85 9.85
CA VAL A 70 5.35 -2.03 10.70
C VAL A 70 5.59 -2.39 12.17
N GLU A 71 5.50 -1.41 13.06
CA GLU A 71 5.73 -1.61 14.49
C GLU A 71 4.69 -2.50 15.15
N ASN A 72 3.42 -2.33 14.79
CA ASN A 72 2.29 -3.15 15.24
C ASN A 72 1.36 -3.44 14.06
N ILE A 73 1.36 -4.69 13.62
CA ILE A 73 0.60 -5.10 12.44
C ILE A 73 -0.93 -5.02 12.66
N TYR A 74 -1.41 -5.23 13.88
CA TYR A 74 -2.84 -5.14 14.18
C TYR A 74 -3.32 -3.69 14.13
N ASP A 75 -2.58 -2.77 14.75
CA ASP A 75 -2.91 -1.33 14.72
C ASP A 75 -2.85 -0.78 13.30
N LYS A 76 -1.85 -1.22 12.51
CA LYS A 76 -1.73 -0.82 11.11
C LYS A 76 -2.91 -1.33 10.28
N CYS A 77 -3.26 -2.60 10.39
CA CYS A 77 -4.40 -3.16 9.67
C CYS A 77 -5.72 -2.51 10.09
N GLN A 78 -5.90 -2.21 11.39
CA GLN A 78 -7.09 -1.49 11.86
C GLN A 78 -7.18 -0.10 11.27
N LYS A 79 -6.08 0.67 11.29
CA LYS A 79 -6.03 2.00 10.67
C LYS A 79 -6.37 1.97 9.18
N LEU A 80 -5.87 0.99 8.44
CA LEU A 80 -6.17 0.82 7.02
C LEU A 80 -7.66 0.52 6.82
N MET A 81 -8.22 -0.40 7.59
CA MET A 81 -9.62 -0.79 7.54
C MET A 81 -10.56 0.36 7.88
N ASP A 82 -10.23 1.17 8.89
CA ASP A 82 -10.99 2.36 9.29
C ASP A 82 -11.00 3.45 8.20
N ASN A 83 -10.03 3.39 7.28
CA ASN A 83 -9.95 4.28 6.11
C ASN A 83 -10.41 3.60 4.81
N GLY A 84 -11.16 2.51 4.89
CA GLY A 84 -11.79 1.85 3.75
C GLY A 84 -10.88 0.95 2.93
N VAL A 85 -9.66 0.66 3.40
CA VAL A 85 -8.75 -0.27 2.73
C VAL A 85 -9.13 -1.70 3.09
N LEU A 86 -9.32 -2.54 2.08
CA LEU A 86 -9.60 -3.95 2.26
C LEU A 86 -8.33 -4.70 2.72
N ILE A 87 -8.45 -5.47 3.79
CA ILE A 87 -7.39 -6.38 4.22
C ILE A 87 -7.58 -7.71 3.48
N ASN A 88 -6.81 -7.92 2.41
CA ASN A 88 -6.94 -9.10 1.55
C ASN A 88 -6.52 -10.39 2.27
N ARG A 89 -5.37 -10.36 2.93
CA ARG A 89 -4.92 -11.42 3.84
C ARG A 89 -4.73 -10.87 5.24
N PRO A 90 -5.62 -11.20 6.19
CA PRO A 90 -5.51 -10.74 7.57
C PRO A 90 -4.25 -11.27 8.29
N PRO A 91 -3.75 -10.54 9.30
CA PRO A 91 -2.56 -10.92 10.06
C PRO A 91 -2.86 -12.00 11.12
N ARG A 92 -3.45 -13.15 10.72
CA ARG A 92 -3.89 -14.22 11.63
C ARG A 92 -2.78 -14.77 12.53
N CYS A 93 -1.56 -14.80 12.01
CA CYS A 93 -0.39 -15.30 12.76
C CYS A 93 0.39 -14.18 13.48
N GLY A 94 -0.09 -12.94 13.48
CA GLY A 94 0.60 -11.79 14.06
C GLY A 94 1.89 -11.38 13.33
N ARG A 95 2.17 -11.93 12.13
CA ARG A 95 3.44 -11.73 11.43
C ARG A 95 3.29 -10.94 10.13
N MET A 96 2.31 -11.25 9.29
CA MET A 96 2.18 -10.70 7.96
C MET A 96 0.72 -10.50 7.57
N ALA A 97 0.47 -9.49 6.75
CA ALA A 97 -0.81 -9.20 6.12
C ALA A 97 -0.59 -8.74 4.68
N PHE A 98 -1.62 -8.82 3.84
CA PHE A 98 -1.62 -8.23 2.51
C PHE A 98 -2.81 -7.32 2.30
N VAL A 99 -2.54 -6.20 1.64
CA VAL A 99 -3.52 -5.25 1.12
C VAL A 99 -3.19 -4.93 -0.33
N ARG A 100 -4.08 -4.22 -1.03
CA ARG A 100 -3.80 -3.69 -2.37
C ARG A 100 -3.93 -2.18 -2.40
N SER A 101 -3.07 -1.53 -3.18
CA SER A 101 -3.22 -0.12 -3.52
C SER A 101 -4.45 0.11 -4.40
N PRO A 102 -4.92 1.37 -4.58
CA PRO A 102 -5.99 1.70 -5.52
C PRO A 102 -5.72 1.24 -6.96
N ASP A 103 -4.46 1.13 -7.35
CA ASP A 103 -4.01 0.61 -8.65
C ASP A 103 -3.70 -0.91 -8.64
N ASN A 104 -4.18 -1.63 -7.64
CA ASN A 104 -4.01 -3.08 -7.48
C ASN A 104 -2.57 -3.59 -7.27
N VAL A 105 -1.64 -2.71 -6.91
CA VAL A 105 -0.30 -3.16 -6.49
C VAL A 105 -0.42 -3.90 -5.16
N SER A 106 0.10 -5.12 -5.09
CA SER A 106 0.11 -5.91 -3.86
C SER A 106 1.10 -5.33 -2.86
N ILE A 107 0.67 -5.17 -1.61
CA ILE A 107 1.48 -4.64 -0.51
C ILE A 107 1.48 -5.65 0.63
N GLU A 108 2.66 -6.14 0.99
CA GLU A 108 2.86 -6.96 2.18
C GLU A 108 3.20 -6.09 3.38
N LEU A 109 2.54 -6.33 4.50
CA LEU A 109 2.88 -5.73 5.79
C LEU A 109 3.54 -6.81 6.65
N LEU A 110 4.69 -6.48 7.23
CA LEU A 110 5.48 -7.37 8.07
C LEU A 110 5.62 -6.80 9.48
N GLN A 111 5.29 -7.60 10.49
CA GLN A 111 5.55 -7.24 11.88
C GLN A 111 7.05 -7.09 12.12
N ALA A 112 7.49 -5.95 12.65
CA ALA A 112 8.86 -5.75 13.11
C ALA A 112 9.15 -6.63 14.34
N GLY A 113 10.31 -7.26 14.37
CA GLY A 113 10.70 -8.16 15.46
C GLY A 113 9.91 -9.48 15.46
N GLU A 114 9.51 -9.93 16.65
CA GLU A 114 8.76 -11.17 16.81
C GLU A 114 7.30 -11.03 16.37
N ALA A 115 6.71 -12.15 15.95
CA ALA A 115 5.28 -12.18 15.65
C ALA A 115 4.45 -11.87 16.91
N LEU A 116 3.41 -11.08 16.76
CA LEU A 116 2.47 -10.84 17.85
C LEU A 116 1.64 -12.11 18.13
N ALA A 117 1.19 -12.28 19.37
CA ALA A 117 0.27 -13.36 19.70
C ALA A 117 -1.01 -13.24 18.84
N PRO A 118 -1.55 -14.36 18.31
CA PRO A 118 -2.83 -14.33 17.59
C PRO A 118 -3.93 -13.64 18.41
N ALA A 119 -4.67 -12.74 17.79
CA ALA A 119 -5.72 -11.96 18.44
C ALA A 119 -6.93 -11.78 17.52
N GLU A 120 -8.13 -11.76 18.13
CA GLU A 120 -9.36 -11.41 17.42
C GLU A 120 -9.42 -9.90 17.11
N PRO A 121 -10.07 -9.50 16.01
CA PRO A 121 -10.80 -10.34 15.04
C PRO A 121 -9.89 -11.03 14.01
N TRP A 122 -8.59 -10.75 13.99
CA TRP A 122 -7.66 -11.16 12.95
C TRP A 122 -7.46 -12.66 12.83
N SER A 123 -7.43 -13.37 13.98
CA SER A 123 -7.17 -14.81 14.03
C SER A 123 -8.24 -15.63 13.32
N SER A 124 -9.50 -15.18 13.32
CA SER A 124 -10.64 -15.84 12.68
C SER A 124 -11.04 -15.23 11.33
N MET A 125 -10.45 -14.09 10.96
CA MET A 125 -10.82 -13.38 9.73
C MET A 125 -10.33 -14.13 8.47
N GLU A 126 -11.23 -14.34 7.51
CA GLU A 126 -10.91 -15.01 6.25
C GLU A 126 -10.22 -14.09 5.25
N ASN A 127 -9.58 -14.70 4.25
CA ASN A 127 -9.02 -13.96 3.11
C ASN A 127 -10.14 -13.40 2.24
N THR A 128 -9.89 -12.25 1.62
CA THR A 128 -10.83 -11.62 0.69
C THR A 128 -10.09 -11.26 -0.61
N GLY A 129 -10.59 -11.75 -1.75
CA GLY A 129 -10.00 -11.49 -3.06
C GLY A 129 -8.63 -12.15 -3.23
N HIS A 130 -7.76 -11.46 -3.98
CA HIS A 130 -6.40 -11.91 -4.32
C HIS A 130 -5.38 -10.84 -3.87
N TRP A 131 -4.13 -11.24 -3.67
CA TRP A 131 -3.03 -10.36 -3.31
C TRP A 131 -1.71 -10.77 -3.97
#